data_bf55d1612cb2f7d45b046506c5354e4e
#
_entry.id   bf55d1612cb2f7d45b046506c5354e4e
#
_cell.length_a   1.000
_cell.length_b   1.000
_cell.length_c   1.000
_cell.angle_alpha   90.00
_cell.angle_beta   90.00
_cell.angle_gamma   90.00
#
_symmetry.space_group_name_H-M   'P 1'
#
loop_
_entity.id
_entity.type
_entity.pdbx_description
1 polymer ?
#
loop_
_entity_poly.entity_id
_entity_poly.type
_entity_poly.pdbx_seq_one_letter_code
_entity_poly.pdbx_strand_id
1 'polypeptide(L)'
;MQNAKVLEMLNNGQIEELKALLQDEIFTDSLKGNGNAKKRYSAMKKYFTYTKGNGNKALEKPCVIDFEGQKHTSFINGYSIALTTETSGEMDLYKDTDGDYLKVDKMVTYDGTKREIDFTRVLAEAKSKGYKIKKSEVDVGNDFKYVMRYDGAYYKIGLLDATYSIIDNGEKAEVYHQDGKKTSPMIIKNDIGVCVVLPINFDAEDFKNDGKIVIEVEAA
;
A
#
# COMPACT_ATOMS: atom_id res chain seq x y z
N MET A 1 -21.99 -13.93 5.29
CA MET A 1 -22.11 -14.55 3.93
C MET A 1 -23.56 -14.86 3.62
N GLN A 2 -24.02 -14.71 2.37
CA GLN A 2 -25.39 -15.10 2.04
C GLN A 2 -25.49 -16.64 1.98
N ASN A 3 -26.44 -17.24 2.70
CA ASN A 3 -26.60 -18.69 2.82
C ASN A 3 -26.69 -19.41 1.45
N ALA A 4 -27.26 -18.76 0.44
CA ALA A 4 -27.33 -19.29 -0.93
C ALA A 4 -25.94 -19.57 -1.54
N LYS A 5 -24.97 -18.66 -1.35
CA LYS A 5 -23.59 -18.84 -1.86
C LYS A 5 -22.88 -19.99 -1.15
N VAL A 6 -23.08 -20.12 0.17
CA VAL A 6 -22.52 -21.26 0.94
C VAL A 6 -23.04 -22.59 0.41
N LEU A 7 -24.36 -22.66 0.18
CA LEU A 7 -24.99 -23.87 -0.34
C LEU A 7 -24.51 -24.23 -1.77
N GLU A 8 -24.36 -23.22 -2.62
CA GLU A 8 -23.83 -23.39 -3.98
C GLU A 8 -22.41 -23.96 -3.95
N MET A 9 -21.52 -23.38 -3.12
CA MET A 9 -20.13 -23.84 -2.99
C MET A 9 -20.05 -25.27 -2.44
N LEU A 10 -20.90 -25.63 -1.48
CA LEU A 10 -21.02 -27.01 -0.96
C LEU A 10 -21.45 -27.98 -2.05
N ASN A 11 -22.49 -27.64 -2.81
CA ASN A 11 -23.00 -28.47 -3.90
C ASN A 11 -22.00 -28.67 -5.03
N ASN A 12 -21.12 -27.68 -5.27
CA ASN A 12 -20.05 -27.73 -6.27
C ASN A 12 -18.76 -28.39 -5.75
N GLY A 13 -18.74 -28.87 -4.50
CA GLY A 13 -17.56 -29.51 -3.91
C GLY A 13 -16.41 -28.56 -3.59
N GLN A 14 -16.65 -27.25 -3.54
CA GLN A 14 -15.65 -26.20 -3.29
C GLN A 14 -15.36 -26.04 -1.79
N ILE A 15 -15.00 -27.12 -1.12
CA ILE A 15 -14.89 -27.17 0.35
C ILE A 15 -13.74 -26.29 0.87
N GLU A 16 -12.56 -26.35 0.22
CA GLU A 16 -11.39 -25.57 0.67
C GLU A 16 -11.58 -24.06 0.45
N GLU A 17 -12.17 -23.67 -0.67
CA GLU A 17 -12.54 -22.27 -0.94
C GLU A 17 -13.57 -21.77 0.06
N LEU A 18 -14.57 -22.59 0.42
CA LEU A 18 -15.56 -22.25 1.43
C LEU A 18 -14.94 -22.10 2.81
N LYS A 19 -14.04 -22.98 3.21
CA LYS A 19 -13.28 -22.84 4.48
C LYS A 19 -12.51 -21.54 4.52
N ALA A 20 -11.75 -21.21 3.47
CA ALA A 20 -10.99 -19.97 3.39
C ALA A 20 -11.89 -18.72 3.51
N LEU A 21 -13.05 -18.73 2.85
CA LEU A 21 -14.03 -17.65 2.96
C LEU A 21 -14.60 -17.50 4.37
N LEU A 22 -14.94 -18.61 5.03
CA LEU A 22 -15.46 -18.60 6.39
C LEU A 22 -14.40 -18.13 7.40
N GLN A 23 -13.16 -18.58 7.26
CA GLN A 23 -12.04 -18.13 8.09
C GLN A 23 -11.79 -16.63 7.94
N ASP A 24 -11.79 -16.11 6.70
CA ASP A 24 -11.68 -14.67 6.44
C ASP A 24 -12.83 -13.87 7.06
N GLU A 25 -14.07 -14.40 7.01
CA GLU A 25 -15.23 -13.76 7.62
C GLU A 25 -15.11 -13.72 9.15
N ILE A 26 -14.70 -14.84 9.78
CA ILE A 26 -14.45 -14.93 11.22
C ILE A 26 -13.34 -13.96 11.64
N PHE A 27 -12.23 -13.91 10.90
CA PHE A 27 -11.15 -12.98 11.18
C PHE A 27 -11.60 -11.52 11.04
N THR A 28 -12.32 -11.19 9.96
CA THR A 28 -12.89 -9.84 9.76
C THR A 28 -13.84 -9.46 10.89
N ASP A 29 -14.61 -10.43 11.39
CA ASP A 29 -15.53 -10.22 12.51
C ASP A 29 -14.80 -10.01 13.84
N SER A 30 -13.64 -10.66 14.04
CA SER A 30 -12.79 -10.43 15.22
C SER A 30 -12.26 -9.00 15.30
N LEU A 31 -12.17 -8.30 14.16
CA LEU A 31 -11.77 -6.89 14.09
C LEU A 31 -12.93 -5.92 14.34
N LYS A 32 -14.13 -6.40 14.65
CA LYS A 32 -15.27 -5.54 15.05
C LYS A 32 -14.90 -4.77 16.32
N GLY A 33 -15.17 -3.46 16.29
CA GLY A 33 -14.77 -2.54 17.37
C GLY A 33 -13.44 -1.84 17.13
N ASN A 34 -12.58 -2.34 16.22
CA ASN A 34 -11.37 -1.65 15.76
C ASN A 34 -11.54 -1.25 14.29
N GLY A 35 -12.17 -0.10 14.05
CA GLY A 35 -12.46 0.38 12.70
C GLY A 35 -11.22 0.59 11.83
N ASN A 36 -10.09 1.00 12.42
CA ASN A 36 -8.85 1.22 11.70
C ASN A 36 -8.19 -0.11 11.30
N ALA A 37 -8.11 -1.09 12.19
CA ALA A 37 -7.59 -2.43 11.86
C ALA A 37 -8.40 -3.10 10.74
N LYS A 38 -9.74 -2.97 10.76
CA LYS A 38 -10.60 -3.48 9.71
C LYS A 38 -10.36 -2.79 8.36
N LYS A 39 -10.12 -1.47 8.37
CA LYS A 39 -9.77 -0.72 7.15
C LYS A 39 -8.43 -1.19 6.59
N ARG A 40 -7.40 -1.30 7.43
CA ARG A 40 -6.07 -1.79 7.03
C ARG A 40 -6.12 -3.19 6.45
N TYR A 41 -6.81 -4.12 7.11
CA TYR A 41 -7.00 -5.48 6.59
C TYR A 41 -7.71 -5.48 5.22
N SER A 42 -8.74 -4.63 5.05
CA SER A 42 -9.39 -4.46 3.74
C SER A 42 -8.43 -3.89 2.69
N ALA A 43 -7.53 -2.97 3.05
CA ALA A 43 -6.51 -2.44 2.16
C ALA A 43 -5.51 -3.53 1.76
N MET A 44 -5.03 -4.34 2.70
CA MET A 44 -4.16 -5.49 2.45
C MET A 44 -4.77 -6.43 1.40
N LYS A 45 -6.03 -6.84 1.58
CA LYS A 45 -6.73 -7.73 0.62
C LYS A 45 -6.89 -7.13 -0.77
N LYS A 46 -6.98 -5.82 -0.88
CA LYS A 46 -7.17 -5.11 -2.16
C LYS A 46 -5.86 -4.70 -2.83
N TYR A 47 -4.75 -4.69 -2.11
CA TYR A 47 -3.49 -4.17 -2.61
C TYR A 47 -3.13 -4.72 -4.00
N PHE A 48 -3.06 -6.04 -4.16
CA PHE A 48 -2.72 -6.67 -5.43
C PHE A 48 -3.83 -6.58 -6.50
N THR A 49 -5.04 -6.14 -6.12
CA THR A 49 -6.10 -5.83 -7.08
C THR A 49 -5.80 -4.54 -7.84
N TYR A 50 -5.14 -3.58 -7.18
CA TYR A 50 -4.82 -2.28 -7.73
C TYR A 50 -3.39 -2.20 -8.27
N THR A 51 -2.45 -2.91 -7.66
CA THR A 51 -1.05 -2.89 -8.10
C THR A 51 -0.80 -3.97 -9.15
N LYS A 52 0.05 -3.69 -10.13
CA LYS A 52 0.53 -4.72 -11.04
C LYS A 52 1.73 -5.42 -10.43
N GLY A 53 1.65 -6.74 -10.34
CA GLY A 53 2.85 -7.57 -10.24
C GLY A 53 3.75 -7.29 -11.46
N ASN A 54 5.05 -7.29 -11.27
CA ASN A 54 6.03 -7.10 -12.35
C ASN A 54 6.48 -8.43 -12.98
N GLY A 55 5.60 -9.44 -12.96
CA GLY A 55 5.86 -10.79 -13.49
C GLY A 55 6.69 -11.69 -12.56
N ASN A 56 7.14 -11.19 -11.43
CA ASN A 56 7.80 -11.98 -10.41
C ASN A 56 6.76 -12.50 -9.42
N LYS A 57 6.56 -13.82 -9.36
CA LYS A 57 5.60 -14.48 -8.46
C LYS A 57 5.80 -14.13 -6.99
N ALA A 58 7.05 -13.87 -6.58
CA ALA A 58 7.37 -13.40 -5.22
C ALA A 58 6.76 -12.02 -4.89
N LEU A 59 6.39 -11.22 -5.89
CA LEU A 59 5.77 -9.91 -5.69
C LEU A 59 4.24 -9.92 -5.87
N GLU A 60 3.64 -11.08 -6.17
CA GLU A 60 2.20 -11.22 -6.36
C GLU A 60 1.45 -11.56 -5.07
N LYS A 61 2.18 -11.95 -4.02
CA LYS A 61 1.63 -12.36 -2.74
C LYS A 61 2.39 -11.68 -1.59
N PRO A 62 1.71 -11.42 -0.45
CA PRO A 62 2.41 -10.94 0.73
C PRO A 62 3.34 -12.02 1.28
N CYS A 63 4.44 -11.60 1.89
CA CYS A 63 5.42 -12.49 2.51
C CYS A 63 5.70 -12.04 3.94
N VAL A 64 5.91 -12.98 4.86
CA VAL A 64 6.36 -12.66 6.21
C VAL A 64 7.88 -12.61 6.22
N ILE A 65 8.41 -11.47 6.61
CA ILE A 65 9.85 -11.22 6.68
C ILE A 65 10.27 -10.75 8.07
N ASP A 66 11.55 -10.89 8.39
CA ASP A 66 12.16 -10.22 9.54
C ASP A 66 12.66 -8.84 9.11
N PHE A 67 12.16 -7.80 9.75
CA PHE A 67 12.57 -6.43 9.53
C PHE A 67 12.72 -5.70 10.86
N GLU A 68 13.86 -5.05 11.11
CA GLU A 68 14.20 -4.39 12.39
C GLU A 68 14.00 -5.31 13.62
N GLY A 69 14.27 -6.60 13.48
CA GLY A 69 14.16 -7.59 14.56
C GLY A 69 12.73 -8.03 14.91
N GLN A 70 11.75 -7.67 14.06
CA GLN A 70 10.34 -8.06 14.22
C GLN A 70 9.80 -8.71 12.95
N LYS A 71 8.79 -9.56 13.11
CA LYS A 71 8.05 -10.13 11.98
C LYS A 71 7.11 -9.08 11.38
N HIS A 72 7.24 -8.86 10.08
CA HIS A 72 6.37 -7.99 9.30
C HIS A 72 5.75 -8.77 8.14
N THR A 73 4.50 -8.47 7.82
CA THR A 73 3.93 -8.86 6.54
C THR A 73 4.28 -7.78 5.52
N SER A 74 4.90 -8.19 4.41
CA SER A 74 5.34 -7.28 3.35
C SER A 74 4.44 -7.37 2.13
N PHE A 75 4.19 -6.23 1.50
CA PHE A 75 3.43 -6.03 0.27
C PHE A 75 4.30 -5.23 -0.69
N ILE A 76 4.70 -5.82 -1.82
CA ILE A 76 5.66 -5.22 -2.75
C ILE A 76 5.13 -5.34 -4.18
N ASN A 77 5.27 -4.27 -4.98
CA ASN A 77 4.92 -4.28 -6.40
C ASN A 77 6.02 -3.73 -7.32
N GLY A 78 7.23 -3.53 -6.81
CA GLY A 78 8.37 -2.96 -7.54
C GLY A 78 8.43 -1.43 -7.56
N TYR A 79 7.36 -0.72 -7.16
CA TYR A 79 7.27 0.75 -7.09
C TYR A 79 6.89 1.26 -5.70
N SER A 80 6.40 0.36 -4.87
CA SER A 80 6.13 0.63 -3.47
C SER A 80 6.28 -0.61 -2.62
N ILE A 81 6.50 -0.38 -1.34
CA ILE A 81 6.60 -1.40 -0.30
C ILE A 81 5.71 -0.97 0.84
N ALA A 82 4.94 -1.89 1.41
CA ALA A 82 4.34 -1.72 2.73
C ALA A 82 4.75 -2.88 3.62
N LEU A 83 5.21 -2.57 4.81
CA LEU A 83 5.55 -3.51 5.87
C LEU A 83 4.62 -3.22 7.04
N THR A 84 3.94 -4.22 7.55
CA THR A 84 3.09 -4.06 8.73
C THR A 84 3.33 -5.16 9.75
N THR A 85 3.30 -4.79 11.03
CA THR A 85 3.34 -5.74 12.14
C THR A 85 1.99 -6.41 12.39
N GLU A 86 0.91 -5.91 11.77
CA GLU A 86 -0.40 -6.52 11.90
C GLU A 86 -0.49 -7.85 11.13
N THR A 87 -1.28 -8.76 11.67
CA THR A 87 -1.52 -10.05 11.03
C THR A 87 -2.20 -9.86 9.67
N SER A 88 -1.74 -10.62 8.68
CA SER A 88 -2.39 -10.74 7.37
C SER A 88 -3.65 -11.63 7.40
N GLY A 89 -4.03 -12.15 8.56
CA GLY A 89 -5.16 -13.08 8.68
C GLY A 89 -4.97 -14.35 7.86
N GLU A 90 -5.99 -14.71 7.09
CA GLU A 90 -6.01 -15.91 6.23
C GLU A 90 -5.53 -15.62 4.80
N MET A 91 -4.65 -14.63 4.60
CA MET A 91 -4.11 -14.36 3.27
C MET A 91 -3.19 -15.50 2.80
N ASP A 92 -3.25 -15.77 1.51
CA ASP A 92 -2.31 -16.69 0.85
C ASP A 92 -0.93 -16.04 0.77
N LEU A 93 -0.04 -16.48 1.65
CA LEU A 93 1.32 -15.94 1.77
C LEU A 93 2.28 -16.62 0.80
N TYR A 94 3.21 -15.84 0.26
CA TYR A 94 4.37 -16.37 -0.43
C TYR A 94 5.30 -17.04 0.59
N LYS A 95 5.72 -18.27 0.29
CA LYS A 95 6.71 -18.99 1.10
C LYS A 95 8.06 -18.85 0.41
N ASP A 96 8.93 -18.05 1.01
CA ASP A 96 10.29 -17.87 0.52
C ASP A 96 11.16 -19.08 0.92
N THR A 97 10.98 -20.19 0.20
CA THR A 97 11.76 -21.43 0.42
C THR A 97 13.16 -21.34 -0.17
N ASP A 98 13.36 -20.52 -1.18
CA ASP A 98 14.57 -20.47 -2.00
C ASP A 98 15.39 -19.20 -1.77
N GLY A 99 14.94 -18.28 -0.89
CA GLY A 99 15.60 -16.98 -0.62
C GLY A 99 15.45 -15.99 -1.76
N ASP A 100 14.43 -16.18 -2.61
CA ASP A 100 14.17 -15.34 -3.80
C ASP A 100 13.43 -14.04 -3.46
N TYR A 101 12.91 -13.92 -2.22
CA TYR A 101 12.20 -12.72 -1.83
C TYR A 101 13.15 -11.53 -1.66
N LEU A 102 12.67 -10.35 -1.99
CA LEU A 102 13.48 -9.14 -1.97
C LEU A 102 14.03 -8.85 -0.57
N LYS A 103 15.30 -8.46 -0.49
CA LYS A 103 15.96 -8.03 0.74
C LYS A 103 15.51 -6.62 1.11
N VAL A 104 14.35 -6.54 1.73
CA VAL A 104 13.66 -5.28 2.05
C VAL A 104 14.47 -4.40 3.00
N ASP A 105 15.25 -5.00 3.90
CA ASP A 105 16.21 -4.33 4.79
C ASP A 105 17.21 -3.42 4.05
N LYS A 106 17.55 -3.76 2.80
CA LYS A 106 18.41 -2.94 1.95
C LYS A 106 17.67 -1.85 1.18
N MET A 107 16.35 -1.91 1.12
CA MET A 107 15.52 -0.97 0.37
C MET A 107 14.91 0.11 1.25
N VAL A 108 14.79 -0.16 2.55
CA VAL A 108 14.25 0.78 3.54
C VAL A 108 15.42 1.41 4.28
N THR A 109 15.85 2.57 3.82
CA THR A 109 16.90 3.36 4.46
C THR A 109 16.31 4.71 4.89
N TYR A 110 16.41 5.03 6.19
CA TYR A 110 15.86 6.28 6.73
C TYR A 110 16.78 7.47 6.44
N ASP A 111 17.17 7.61 5.17
CA ASP A 111 18.05 8.69 4.72
C ASP A 111 17.26 9.99 4.56
N GLY A 112 17.90 11.10 4.92
CA GLY A 112 17.35 12.43 4.74
C GLY A 112 16.71 13.03 5.98
N THR A 113 15.92 14.08 5.78
CA THR A 113 15.30 14.84 6.87
C THR A 113 14.01 14.15 7.30
N LYS A 114 13.87 13.97 8.61
CA LYS A 114 12.64 13.47 9.23
C LYS A 114 11.64 14.63 9.38
N ARG A 115 10.42 14.42 8.92
CA ARG A 115 9.28 15.34 9.05
C ARG A 115 8.00 14.58 9.36
N GLU A 116 6.92 15.28 9.65
CA GLU A 116 5.61 14.69 9.86
C GLU A 116 4.63 15.13 8.79
N ILE A 117 3.88 14.18 8.22
CA ILE A 117 2.83 14.46 7.23
C ILE A 117 1.52 13.79 7.66
N ASP A 118 0.44 14.53 7.54
CA ASP A 118 -0.94 14.03 7.65
C ASP A 118 -1.42 13.51 6.30
N PHE A 119 -1.17 12.23 6.02
CA PHE A 119 -1.61 11.61 4.77
C PHE A 119 -3.13 11.47 4.67
N THR A 120 -3.84 11.41 5.80
CA THR A 120 -5.31 11.42 5.80
C THR A 120 -5.83 12.71 5.19
N ARG A 121 -5.22 13.85 5.53
CA ARG A 121 -5.54 15.16 4.93
C ARG A 121 -5.17 15.22 3.45
N VAL A 122 -3.98 14.73 3.07
CA VAL A 122 -3.54 14.69 1.66
C VAL A 122 -4.52 13.90 0.80
N LEU A 123 -4.92 12.71 1.26
CA LEU A 123 -5.88 11.86 0.55
C LEU A 123 -7.30 12.46 0.54
N ALA A 124 -7.71 13.16 1.61
CA ALA A 124 -8.99 13.87 1.65
C ALA A 124 -9.02 15.01 0.63
N GLU A 125 -7.94 15.78 0.51
CA GLU A 125 -7.80 16.82 -0.51
C GLU A 125 -7.87 16.25 -1.93
N ALA A 126 -7.16 15.15 -2.21
CA ALA A 126 -7.24 14.47 -3.49
C ALA A 126 -8.68 14.03 -3.80
N LYS A 127 -9.39 13.46 -2.83
CA LYS A 127 -10.80 13.04 -2.95
C LYS A 127 -11.73 14.22 -3.22
N SER A 128 -11.51 15.38 -2.59
CA SER A 128 -12.28 16.60 -2.87
C SER A 128 -12.12 17.11 -4.30
N LYS A 129 -10.97 16.84 -4.91
CA LYS A 129 -10.67 17.12 -6.33
C LYS A 129 -11.12 15.99 -7.28
N GLY A 130 -11.87 14.99 -6.78
CA GLY A 130 -12.46 13.91 -7.58
C GLY A 130 -11.61 12.64 -7.66
N TYR A 131 -10.53 12.52 -6.89
CA TYR A 131 -9.76 11.28 -6.82
C TYR A 131 -10.63 10.13 -6.30
N LYS A 132 -10.51 8.98 -6.96
CA LYS A 132 -11.05 7.69 -6.49
C LYS A 132 -10.00 6.63 -6.75
N ILE A 133 -9.72 5.80 -5.77
CA ILE A 133 -8.79 4.69 -5.95
C ILE A 133 -9.34 3.71 -6.99
N LYS A 134 -8.57 3.46 -8.03
CA LYS A 134 -8.86 2.48 -9.09
C LYS A 134 -7.54 2.02 -9.71
N LYS A 135 -7.57 0.91 -10.46
CA LYS A 135 -6.37 0.31 -11.02
C LYS A 135 -5.54 1.30 -11.85
N SER A 136 -6.16 2.11 -12.71
CA SER A 136 -5.44 3.08 -13.54
C SER A 136 -4.72 4.18 -12.76
N GLU A 137 -5.16 4.52 -11.54
CA GLU A 137 -4.47 5.48 -10.68
C GLU A 137 -3.28 4.85 -9.91
N VAL A 138 -3.30 3.53 -9.70
CA VAL A 138 -2.31 2.81 -8.89
C VAL A 138 -1.27 2.12 -9.77
N ASP A 139 -1.66 1.68 -10.96
CA ASP A 139 -0.82 0.93 -11.89
C ASP A 139 0.46 1.70 -12.28
N VAL A 140 1.50 0.95 -12.65
CA VAL A 140 2.82 1.49 -13.05
C VAL A 140 2.82 2.24 -14.38
N GLY A 141 1.74 2.14 -15.16
CA GLY A 141 1.56 2.88 -16.41
C GLY A 141 1.43 4.40 -16.18
N ASN A 142 1.37 5.16 -17.26
CA ASN A 142 1.24 6.62 -17.25
C ASN A 142 -0.22 7.10 -17.18
N ASP A 143 -1.20 6.18 -17.15
CA ASP A 143 -2.63 6.50 -17.11
C ASP A 143 -3.11 6.80 -15.68
N PHE A 144 -2.50 7.79 -15.05
CA PHE A 144 -2.91 8.32 -13.76
C PHE A 144 -3.10 9.84 -13.85
N LYS A 145 -3.97 10.36 -13.00
CA LYS A 145 -4.36 11.78 -13.03
C LYS A 145 -3.91 12.56 -11.80
N TYR A 146 -3.78 11.89 -10.66
CA TYR A 146 -3.55 12.56 -9.38
C TYR A 146 -2.15 12.28 -8.86
N VAL A 147 -1.45 13.35 -8.49
CA VAL A 147 -0.09 13.30 -7.94
C VAL A 147 0.04 14.18 -6.72
N MET A 148 0.87 13.74 -5.79
CA MET A 148 1.36 14.55 -4.68
C MET A 148 2.71 15.12 -5.05
N ARG A 149 2.93 16.41 -4.81
CA ARG A 149 4.24 17.03 -4.86
C ARG A 149 4.74 17.29 -3.45
N TYR A 150 5.93 16.80 -3.17
CA TYR A 150 6.60 16.98 -1.90
C TYR A 150 8.08 17.22 -2.13
N ASP A 151 8.62 18.34 -1.64
CA ASP A 151 10.03 18.72 -1.75
C ASP A 151 10.61 18.57 -3.18
N GLY A 152 9.84 18.99 -4.17
CA GLY A 152 10.22 18.93 -5.58
C GLY A 152 10.10 17.55 -6.25
N ALA A 153 9.83 16.48 -5.50
CA ALA A 153 9.52 15.15 -6.02
C ALA A 153 8.01 14.96 -6.23
N TYR A 154 7.65 14.08 -7.15
CA TYR A 154 6.25 13.77 -7.45
C TYR A 154 5.95 12.30 -7.16
N TYR A 155 4.81 12.03 -6.53
CA TYR A 155 4.36 10.68 -6.14
C TYR A 155 2.94 10.45 -6.63
N LYS A 156 2.65 9.27 -7.18
CA LYS A 156 1.28 8.90 -7.57
C LYS A 156 0.40 8.82 -6.32
N ILE A 157 -0.68 9.60 -6.27
CA ILE A 157 -1.65 9.52 -5.16
C ILE A 157 -2.25 8.12 -5.05
N GLY A 158 -2.54 7.46 -6.17
CA GLY A 158 -3.10 6.12 -6.14
C GLY A 158 -2.16 5.08 -5.54
N LEU A 159 -0.86 5.16 -5.89
CA LEU A 159 0.14 4.27 -5.32
C LEU A 159 0.36 4.55 -3.83
N LEU A 160 0.41 5.83 -3.44
CA LEU A 160 0.49 6.25 -2.05
C LEU A 160 -0.73 5.77 -1.25
N ASP A 161 -1.95 5.97 -1.76
CA ASP A 161 -3.19 5.55 -1.09
C ASP A 161 -3.23 4.02 -0.90
N ALA A 162 -2.94 3.24 -1.96
CA ALA A 162 -2.93 1.78 -1.89
C ALA A 162 -1.92 1.25 -0.86
N THR A 163 -0.75 1.88 -0.77
CA THR A 163 0.35 1.43 0.09
C THR A 163 0.18 1.93 1.52
N TYR A 164 -0.06 3.23 1.72
CA TYR A 164 -0.22 3.83 3.05
C TYR A 164 -1.46 3.30 3.78
N SER A 165 -2.56 3.01 3.08
CA SER A 165 -3.77 2.45 3.71
C SER A 165 -3.53 1.11 4.44
N ILE A 166 -2.41 0.42 4.17
CA ILE A 166 -2.03 -0.81 4.88
C ILE A 166 -1.53 -0.51 6.29
N ILE A 167 -0.93 0.67 6.51
CA ILE A 167 -0.39 1.07 7.82
C ILE A 167 -1.14 2.27 8.44
N ASP A 168 -2.18 2.79 7.79
CA ASP A 168 -2.91 3.98 8.26
C ASP A 168 -3.53 3.77 9.64
N ASN A 169 -3.01 4.47 10.65
CA ASN A 169 -3.50 4.48 12.03
C ASN A 169 -4.40 5.70 12.34
N GLY A 170 -4.60 6.59 11.35
CA GLY A 170 -5.40 7.81 11.48
C GLY A 170 -4.63 9.00 12.06
N GLU A 171 -3.33 8.86 12.30
CA GLU A 171 -2.46 9.88 12.84
C GLU A 171 -1.48 10.39 11.78
N LYS A 172 -0.73 11.44 12.09
CA LYS A 172 0.39 11.87 11.27
C LYS A 172 1.48 10.78 11.26
N ALA A 173 2.11 10.62 10.12
CA ALA A 173 3.22 9.69 9.96
C ALA A 173 4.55 10.43 9.86
N GLU A 174 5.62 9.80 10.35
CA GLU A 174 6.99 10.25 10.10
C GLU A 174 7.35 9.99 8.65
N VAL A 175 7.97 10.98 8.02
CA VAL A 175 8.43 10.88 6.63
C VAL A 175 9.91 11.17 6.58
N TYR A 176 10.65 10.31 5.88
CA TYR A 176 12.05 10.48 5.59
C TYR A 176 12.23 10.70 4.09
N HIS A 177 12.89 11.79 3.73
CA HIS A 177 13.12 12.21 2.35
C HIS A 177 14.45 12.99 2.26
N GLN A 178 15.21 12.78 1.19
CA GLN A 178 16.44 13.54 0.95
C GLN A 178 16.08 14.91 0.36
N ASP A 179 16.33 15.97 1.11
CA ASP A 179 15.94 17.34 0.76
C ASP A 179 16.41 17.74 -0.65
N GLY A 180 15.47 18.30 -1.42
CA GLY A 180 15.70 18.77 -2.79
C GLY A 180 15.96 17.67 -3.83
N LYS A 181 15.96 16.40 -3.45
CA LYS A 181 16.24 15.29 -4.36
C LYS A 181 14.97 14.73 -4.98
N LYS A 182 14.67 15.14 -6.21
CA LYS A 182 13.46 14.74 -6.97
C LYS A 182 13.30 13.23 -7.17
N THR A 183 14.38 12.46 -7.07
CA THR A 183 14.39 10.99 -7.26
C THR A 183 14.43 10.23 -5.94
N SER A 184 14.33 10.92 -4.80
CA SER A 184 14.35 10.27 -3.48
C SER A 184 13.08 9.46 -3.27
N PRO A 185 13.16 8.19 -2.85
CA PRO A 185 12.02 7.47 -2.31
C PRO A 185 11.46 8.22 -1.10
N MET A 186 10.15 8.19 -0.94
CA MET A 186 9.48 8.63 0.29
C MET A 186 9.33 7.43 1.20
N ILE A 187 9.91 7.49 2.39
CA ILE A 187 9.73 6.48 3.43
C ILE A 187 8.79 7.05 4.48
N ILE A 188 7.72 6.32 4.76
CA ILE A 188 6.66 6.71 5.68
C ILE A 188 6.63 5.69 6.81
N LYS A 189 6.76 6.13 8.05
CA LYS A 189 6.79 5.27 9.23
C LYS A 189 5.78 5.71 10.28
N ASN A 190 5.15 4.73 10.93
CA ASN A 190 4.37 4.91 12.15
C ASN A 190 4.48 3.64 13.04
N ASP A 191 3.68 3.54 14.09
CA ASP A 191 3.65 2.41 15.02
C ASP A 191 3.12 1.09 14.41
N ILE A 192 2.39 1.17 13.29
CA ILE A 192 1.83 0.00 12.60
C ILE A 192 2.83 -0.58 11.60
N GLY A 193 3.69 0.26 11.01
CA GLY A 193 4.62 -0.22 10.01
C GLY A 193 5.34 0.85 9.21
N VAL A 194 5.88 0.43 8.07
CA VAL A 194 6.69 1.28 7.17
C VAL A 194 6.22 1.13 5.74
N CYS A 195 6.12 2.25 5.03
CA CYS A 195 5.91 2.26 3.58
C CYS A 195 7.08 2.93 2.86
N VAL A 196 7.38 2.44 1.66
CA VAL A 196 8.26 3.10 0.70
C VAL A 196 7.48 3.35 -0.58
N VAL A 197 7.51 4.57 -1.08
CA VAL A 197 6.89 4.92 -2.36
C VAL A 197 7.95 5.58 -3.24
N LEU A 198 8.17 5.01 -4.42
CA LEU A 198 9.10 5.58 -5.38
C LEU A 198 8.49 6.82 -6.07
N PRO A 199 9.29 7.86 -6.30
CA PRO A 199 8.86 9.02 -7.05
C PRO A 199 8.66 8.67 -8.53
N ILE A 200 7.87 9.47 -9.19
CA ILE A 200 7.75 9.48 -10.64
C ILE A 200 8.73 10.50 -11.23
N ASN A 201 9.43 10.07 -12.28
CA ASN A 201 10.33 10.97 -12.98
C ASN A 201 9.52 11.75 -14.02
N PHE A 202 9.19 13.01 -13.69
CA PHE A 202 8.54 13.94 -14.61
C PHE A 202 9.39 15.18 -14.79
N ASP A 203 9.58 15.61 -16.04
CA ASP A 203 10.00 16.95 -16.32
C ASP A 203 8.83 17.93 -16.05
N ALA A 204 9.14 19.06 -15.41
CA ALA A 204 8.13 20.02 -14.98
C ALA A 204 7.31 20.61 -16.14
N GLU A 205 7.80 20.52 -17.37
CA GLU A 205 7.10 20.96 -18.61
C GLU A 205 6.03 19.98 -19.04
N ASP A 206 6.28 18.67 -18.93
CA ASP A 206 5.30 17.62 -19.23
C ASP A 206 4.09 17.71 -18.29
N PHE A 207 4.32 18.17 -17.06
CA PHE A 207 3.30 18.30 -16.04
C PHE A 207 2.25 19.38 -16.35
N LYS A 208 2.66 20.50 -16.97
CA LYS A 208 1.75 21.63 -17.25
C LYS A 208 0.77 21.35 -18.37
N ASN A 209 1.10 20.42 -19.26
CA ASN A 209 0.33 20.12 -20.47
C ASN A 209 -0.56 18.86 -20.37
N ASP A 210 -0.44 18.06 -19.30
CA ASP A 210 -1.01 16.71 -19.26
C ASP A 210 -2.29 16.60 -18.43
N GLY A 211 -2.88 17.71 -17.97
CA GLY A 211 -4.15 17.73 -17.22
C GLY A 211 -4.11 16.99 -15.86
N LYS A 212 -2.93 16.76 -15.32
CA LYS A 212 -2.77 16.12 -13.99
C LYS A 212 -3.16 17.09 -12.87
N ILE A 213 -3.71 16.54 -11.80
CA ILE A 213 -4.10 17.26 -10.60
C ILE A 213 -3.01 17.08 -9.54
N VAL A 214 -2.38 18.19 -9.17
CA VAL A 214 -1.31 18.21 -8.17
C VAL A 214 -1.89 18.54 -6.79
N ILE A 215 -1.49 17.76 -5.79
CA ILE A 215 -1.68 18.02 -4.38
C ILE A 215 -0.34 18.47 -3.81
N GLU A 216 -0.22 19.73 -3.49
CA GLU A 216 1.00 20.28 -2.89
C GLU A 216 1.05 19.94 -1.42
N VAL A 217 2.18 19.41 -0.98
CA VAL A 217 2.46 19.15 0.44
C VAL A 217 3.71 19.90 0.82
N GLU A 218 3.53 20.91 1.67
CA GLU A 218 4.66 21.64 2.23
C GLU A 218 5.33 20.80 3.32
N ALA A 219 6.63 20.87 3.35
CA ALA A 219 7.41 20.35 4.46
C ALA A 219 7.19 21.26 5.68
N ALA A 220 6.53 20.73 6.70
CA ALA A 220 6.37 21.44 7.97
C ALA A 220 7.67 21.42 8.79
#